data_9e946e2c25dfdbe6fcc797eb90508bad
#
_entry.id   9e946e2c25dfdbe6fcc797eb90508bad
#
_cell.length_a   1.000
_cell.length_b   1.000
_cell.length_c   1.000
_cell.angle_alpha   90.00
_cell.angle_beta   90.00
_cell.angle_gamma   90.00
#
_symmetry.space_group_name_H-M   'P 1'
#
loop_
_entity.id
_entity.type
_entity.pdbx_description
1 polymer ?
#
loop_
_entity_poly.entity_id
_entity_poly.type
_entity_poly.pdbx_seq_one_letter_code
_entity_poly.pdbx_strand_id
1 'polypeptide(L)'
;MHAAPTRAASRATFYLKSGKAVTQEQQMNVFWFIPTHGDSRYLGTAEGARAADYDYFKQVAVAADTLGYEGVLLPTGRSCEDAWVVASSLIPATQRLKFLVAIRPGIASPGLSARMAATFDRLSGGRLLINVVTGGDAAELEGDGLFADHDTRYEITDDFLKIWRGLLSASHDNGGFDYSGKHLQSKGGKALYPPVQRPHPPLWFGGSSPAAHAIAADHIDTYLTWGEPPAAVAKKIADIRARAEARGRKIKFGIRLHVIVRETEDEAWRDAERLISRLDDDTIARAQQAFANMDSEGQRRMAALHGGKRGGRDTLEVYPNLWAGVGLVRGGAGTALVGNPEQVAERMREYAELGIETFILSGYPHLEESYRFAELVFPLIKGKGAAKTAGPLSGPFGEIVGNSYLPKASQS
;
A
#
# COMPACT_ATOMS: atom_id res chain seq x y z
N MET A 1 70.20 -24.50 16.65
CA MET A 1 69.75 -25.09 17.93
C MET A 1 68.65 -24.19 18.46
N HIS A 2 67.52 -24.74 18.85
CA HIS A 2 66.33 -24.15 19.38
C HIS A 2 65.46 -23.33 18.44
N ALA A 3 64.51 -24.08 17.83
CA ALA A 3 63.32 -23.55 17.18
C ALA A 3 62.26 -23.21 18.24
N ALA A 4 61.61 -22.03 18.12
CA ALA A 4 60.42 -21.65 18.87
C ALA A 4 59.14 -21.92 18.07
N PRO A 5 58.05 -22.37 18.67
CA PRO A 5 56.84 -22.74 17.97
C PRO A 5 55.90 -21.56 17.71
N THR A 6 55.41 -21.50 16.49
CA THR A 6 54.36 -20.60 16.05
C THR A 6 53.00 -20.95 16.69
N ARG A 7 52.39 -19.99 17.38
CA ARG A 7 51.00 -20.08 17.90
C ARG A 7 50.01 -19.89 16.76
N ALA A 8 49.27 -20.93 16.45
CA ALA A 8 48.07 -20.85 15.64
C ALA A 8 46.91 -20.29 16.47
N ALA A 9 46.34 -19.16 16.03
CA ALA A 9 45.14 -18.61 16.63
C ALA A 9 43.91 -19.38 16.14
N SER A 10 43.27 -20.09 17.06
CA SER A 10 42.01 -20.80 16.86
C SER A 10 40.89 -19.76 16.71
N ARG A 11 40.30 -19.69 15.54
CA ARG A 11 38.99 -19.04 15.32
C ARG A 11 37.90 -19.97 15.86
N ALA A 12 37.33 -19.61 17.00
CA ALA A 12 36.12 -20.23 17.51
C ALA A 12 34.93 -19.82 16.63
N THR A 13 34.45 -20.76 15.83
CA THR A 13 33.19 -20.63 15.08
C THR A 13 32.04 -20.92 16.06
N PHE A 14 31.30 -19.88 16.44
CA PHE A 14 30.04 -20.05 17.15
C PHE A 14 28.98 -20.55 16.16
N TYR A 15 28.66 -21.81 16.20
CA TYR A 15 27.48 -22.36 15.57
C TYR A 15 26.26 -22.06 16.43
N LEU A 16 25.44 -21.10 16.02
CA LEU A 16 24.07 -20.99 16.49
C LEU A 16 23.25 -22.07 15.77
N LYS A 17 22.88 -23.12 16.50
CA LYS A 17 21.88 -24.09 16.08
C LYS A 17 20.50 -23.43 16.03
N SER A 18 20.05 -23.01 14.86
CA SER A 18 18.63 -23.00 14.52
C SER A 18 18.52 -23.42 13.06
N GLY A 19 18.38 -24.74 12.87
CA GLY A 19 18.09 -25.31 11.55
C GLY A 19 16.68 -24.94 11.11
N LYS A 20 16.53 -23.78 10.49
CA LYS A 20 15.46 -23.54 9.54
C LYS A 20 16.13 -23.49 8.17
N ALA A 21 15.74 -24.43 7.31
CA ALA A 21 16.08 -24.42 5.91
C ALA A 21 15.83 -23.02 5.34
N VAL A 22 16.73 -22.54 4.49
CA VAL A 22 16.52 -21.34 3.66
C VAL A 22 15.29 -21.62 2.81
N THR A 23 14.13 -21.25 3.34
CA THR A 23 12.84 -21.33 2.66
C THR A 23 12.75 -20.17 1.72
N GLN A 24 12.41 -20.49 0.46
CA GLN A 24 11.92 -19.63 -0.61
C GLN A 24 11.99 -18.11 -0.26
N GLU A 25 12.78 -17.36 -1.03
CA GLU A 25 12.75 -15.90 -0.99
C GLU A 25 11.29 -15.47 -0.93
N GLN A 26 10.90 -14.87 0.17
CA GLN A 26 9.53 -14.46 0.42
C GLN A 26 9.18 -13.40 -0.63
N GLN A 27 8.34 -13.77 -1.60
CA GLN A 27 7.97 -12.89 -2.71
C GLN A 27 7.23 -11.67 -2.13
N MET A 28 7.81 -10.49 -2.25
CA MET A 28 7.22 -9.23 -1.86
C MET A 28 6.39 -8.66 -3.02
N ASN A 29 5.07 -8.54 -2.82
CA ASN A 29 4.19 -7.88 -3.78
C ASN A 29 4.28 -6.36 -3.58
N VAL A 30 4.49 -5.61 -4.66
CA VAL A 30 4.57 -4.15 -4.58
C VAL A 30 3.45 -3.53 -5.41
N PHE A 31 2.66 -2.70 -4.76
CA PHE A 31 1.62 -1.87 -5.34
C PHE A 31 2.07 -0.42 -5.39
N TRP A 32 1.61 0.30 -6.40
CA TRP A 32 1.79 1.74 -6.46
C TRP A 32 0.50 2.48 -6.07
N PHE A 33 0.45 3.78 -6.28
CA PHE A 33 -0.66 4.64 -5.88
C PHE A 33 -1.06 5.55 -7.04
N ILE A 34 -2.36 5.66 -7.33
CA ILE A 34 -2.87 6.65 -8.28
C ILE A 34 -3.24 7.92 -7.51
N PRO A 35 -2.59 9.06 -7.79
CA PRO A 35 -2.80 10.30 -7.02
C PRO A 35 -4.06 11.05 -7.47
N THR A 36 -5.25 10.51 -7.18
CA THR A 36 -6.54 11.08 -7.56
C THR A 36 -6.88 12.39 -6.86
N HIS A 37 -6.00 12.86 -5.98
CA HIS A 37 -6.06 14.17 -5.31
C HIS A 37 -5.04 15.17 -5.88
N GLY A 38 -4.35 14.81 -6.96
CA GLY A 38 -3.25 15.58 -7.53
C GLY A 38 -1.88 15.14 -7.04
N ASP A 39 -0.84 15.78 -7.53
CA ASP A 39 0.55 15.51 -7.24
C ASP A 39 1.33 16.80 -7.08
N SER A 40 2.44 16.80 -6.36
CA SER A 40 3.28 17.96 -6.15
C SER A 40 4.74 17.59 -5.93
N ARG A 41 5.63 18.52 -6.23
CA ARG A 41 7.07 18.41 -5.93
C ARG A 41 7.41 18.88 -4.52
N TYR A 42 6.52 19.65 -3.89
CA TYR A 42 6.67 20.21 -2.55
C TYR A 42 5.35 20.00 -1.80
N LEU A 43 5.38 19.30 -0.68
CA LEU A 43 4.20 19.07 0.13
C LEU A 43 3.63 20.37 0.69
N GLY A 44 2.30 20.41 0.82
CA GLY A 44 1.58 21.54 1.42
C GLY A 44 1.54 22.79 0.57
N THR A 45 1.95 22.74 -0.70
CA THR A 45 1.96 23.89 -1.62
C THR A 45 1.41 23.52 -2.99
N ALA A 46 1.03 24.55 -3.76
CA ALA A 46 0.68 24.39 -5.17
C ALA A 46 1.90 24.49 -6.11
N GLU A 47 3.11 24.72 -5.59
CA GLU A 47 4.31 24.88 -6.41
C GLU A 47 4.69 23.56 -7.07
N GLY A 48 4.72 23.53 -8.40
CA GLY A 48 5.00 22.33 -9.18
C GLY A 48 3.92 21.26 -9.08
N ALA A 49 2.71 21.63 -8.66
CA ALA A 49 1.57 20.74 -8.61
C ALA A 49 1.16 20.25 -10.00
N ARG A 50 0.66 19.04 -10.08
CA ARG A 50 0.05 18.43 -11.26
C ARG A 50 -1.44 18.22 -11.01
N ALA A 51 -2.25 18.49 -12.03
CA ALA A 51 -3.67 18.28 -11.97
C ALA A 51 -4.00 16.79 -11.76
N ALA A 52 -5.10 16.55 -11.07
CA ALA A 52 -5.73 15.24 -11.00
C ALA A 52 -6.58 15.05 -12.26
N ASP A 53 -5.98 14.63 -13.35
CA ASP A 53 -6.67 14.39 -14.62
C ASP A 53 -6.39 12.99 -15.19
N TYR A 54 -7.21 12.60 -16.16
CA TYR A 54 -7.13 11.26 -16.76
C TYR A 54 -5.76 10.99 -17.39
N ASP A 55 -5.16 11.96 -18.07
CA ASP A 55 -3.89 11.74 -18.77
C ASP A 55 -2.77 11.45 -17.78
N TYR A 56 -2.75 12.13 -16.64
CA TYR A 56 -1.78 11.87 -15.59
C TYR A 56 -2.03 10.53 -14.90
N PHE A 57 -3.29 10.20 -14.56
CA PHE A 57 -3.62 8.89 -13.98
C PHE A 57 -3.21 7.74 -14.89
N LYS A 58 -3.46 7.89 -16.19
CA LYS A 58 -3.08 6.91 -17.22
C LYS A 58 -1.56 6.76 -17.29
N GLN A 59 -0.78 7.84 -17.27
CA GLN A 59 0.68 7.76 -17.26
C GLN A 59 1.19 6.96 -16.07
N VAL A 60 0.68 7.24 -14.85
CA VAL A 60 1.07 6.50 -13.64
C VAL A 60 0.66 5.03 -13.72
N ALA A 61 -0.57 4.73 -14.17
CA ALA A 61 -1.06 3.35 -14.27
C ALA A 61 -0.28 2.53 -15.30
N VAL A 62 -0.01 3.10 -16.49
CA VAL A 62 0.78 2.44 -17.54
C VAL A 62 2.22 2.23 -17.10
N ALA A 63 2.83 3.22 -16.43
CA ALA A 63 4.16 3.06 -15.84
C ALA A 63 4.18 1.91 -14.83
N ALA A 64 3.24 1.88 -13.88
CA ALA A 64 3.14 0.80 -12.90
C ALA A 64 2.97 -0.59 -13.56
N ASP A 65 2.09 -0.71 -14.56
CA ASP A 65 1.87 -1.97 -15.28
C ASP A 65 3.14 -2.43 -16.04
N THR A 66 3.80 -1.50 -16.72
CA THR A 66 5.00 -1.79 -17.52
C THR A 66 6.20 -2.14 -16.67
N LEU A 67 6.40 -1.43 -15.57
CA LEU A 67 7.52 -1.63 -14.64
C LEU A 67 7.37 -2.89 -13.76
N GLY A 68 6.20 -3.54 -13.78
CA GLY A 68 6.00 -4.79 -13.06
C GLY A 68 5.51 -4.63 -11.62
N TYR A 69 4.84 -3.54 -11.29
CA TYR A 69 4.04 -3.46 -10.07
C TYR A 69 2.87 -4.44 -10.15
N GLU A 70 2.49 -5.01 -9.01
CA GLU A 70 1.39 -5.98 -8.94
C GLU A 70 0.02 -5.31 -9.12
N GLY A 71 -0.11 -4.07 -8.66
CA GLY A 71 -1.34 -3.30 -8.75
C GLY A 71 -1.17 -1.85 -8.30
N VAL A 72 -2.29 -1.14 -8.25
CA VAL A 72 -2.37 0.24 -7.76
C VAL A 72 -3.51 0.39 -6.75
N LEU A 73 -3.29 1.25 -5.74
CA LEU A 73 -4.34 1.68 -4.84
C LEU A 73 -4.95 2.99 -5.36
N LEU A 74 -6.28 3.03 -5.39
CA LEU A 74 -7.06 4.24 -5.65
C LEU A 74 -7.73 4.67 -4.33
N PRO A 75 -7.36 5.84 -3.79
CA PRO A 75 -7.95 6.35 -2.55
C PRO A 75 -9.38 6.83 -2.76
N THR A 76 -10.09 7.06 -1.65
CA THR A 76 -11.40 7.70 -1.63
C THR A 76 -11.41 8.84 -0.62
N GLY A 77 -12.26 9.80 -0.83
CA GLY A 77 -12.48 10.95 0.04
C GLY A 77 -12.92 12.17 -0.76
N ARG A 78 -13.48 13.17 -0.09
CA ARG A 78 -13.98 14.42 -0.71
C ARG A 78 -12.89 15.21 -1.46
N SER A 79 -11.62 14.93 -1.21
CA SER A 79 -10.49 15.56 -1.89
C SER A 79 -9.91 14.71 -3.03
N CYS A 80 -10.56 13.61 -3.38
CA CYS A 80 -10.14 12.68 -4.42
C CYS A 80 -11.19 12.61 -5.54
N GLU A 81 -10.77 12.35 -6.76
CA GLU A 81 -11.68 11.87 -7.79
C GLU A 81 -12.27 10.50 -7.39
N ASP A 82 -13.46 10.16 -7.90
CA ASP A 82 -14.12 8.89 -7.56
C ASP A 82 -13.28 7.68 -7.96
N ALA A 83 -13.00 6.82 -7.00
CA ALA A 83 -12.10 5.69 -7.18
C ALA A 83 -12.60 4.66 -8.20
N TRP A 84 -13.93 4.43 -8.29
CA TRP A 84 -14.51 3.48 -9.22
C TRP A 84 -14.51 3.98 -10.66
N VAL A 85 -14.83 5.26 -10.85
CA VAL A 85 -14.84 5.88 -12.18
C VAL A 85 -13.41 5.95 -12.72
N VAL A 86 -12.44 6.41 -11.93
CA VAL A 86 -11.03 6.47 -12.34
C VAL A 86 -10.50 5.06 -12.62
N ALA A 87 -10.71 4.08 -11.71
CA ALA A 87 -10.21 2.72 -11.93
C ALA A 87 -10.81 2.10 -13.20
N SER A 88 -12.12 2.29 -13.44
CA SER A 88 -12.79 1.77 -14.65
C SER A 88 -12.22 2.35 -15.93
N SER A 89 -11.87 3.64 -15.94
CA SER A 89 -11.27 4.30 -17.10
C SER A 89 -9.85 3.79 -17.42
N LEU A 90 -9.16 3.22 -16.44
CA LEU A 90 -7.79 2.71 -16.58
C LEU A 90 -7.72 1.22 -17.00
N ILE A 91 -8.84 0.48 -16.95
CA ILE A 91 -8.88 -0.93 -17.37
C ILE A 91 -8.31 -1.12 -18.79
N PRO A 92 -8.77 -0.38 -19.82
CA PRO A 92 -8.30 -0.58 -21.19
C PRO A 92 -6.87 -0.08 -21.44
N ALA A 93 -6.33 0.75 -20.54
CA ALA A 93 -4.97 1.30 -20.65
C ALA A 93 -3.90 0.36 -20.07
N THR A 94 -4.30 -0.71 -19.37
CA THR A 94 -3.41 -1.63 -18.65
C THR A 94 -3.75 -3.09 -18.95
N GLN A 95 -2.77 -4.00 -18.76
CA GLN A 95 -2.94 -5.41 -19.09
C GLN A 95 -2.97 -6.34 -17.88
N ARG A 96 -2.10 -6.12 -16.90
CA ARG A 96 -1.88 -7.01 -15.74
C ARG A 96 -2.17 -6.34 -14.41
N LEU A 97 -2.10 -5.01 -14.41
CA LEU A 97 -2.20 -4.18 -13.20
C LEU A 97 -3.51 -4.45 -12.47
N LYS A 98 -3.43 -4.84 -11.20
CA LYS A 98 -4.60 -4.98 -10.32
C LYS A 98 -4.99 -3.62 -9.76
N PHE A 99 -6.28 -3.47 -9.48
CA PHE A 99 -6.86 -2.24 -8.97
C PHE A 99 -7.42 -2.48 -7.57
N LEU A 100 -6.78 -1.90 -6.56
CA LEU A 100 -7.28 -1.89 -5.18
C LEU A 100 -8.17 -0.66 -5.01
N VAL A 101 -9.48 -0.87 -5.22
CA VAL A 101 -10.49 0.19 -5.30
C VAL A 101 -11.20 0.34 -3.96
N ALA A 102 -11.30 1.56 -3.47
CA ALA A 102 -11.97 1.84 -2.21
C ALA A 102 -13.49 1.69 -2.29
N ILE A 103 -14.09 1.09 -1.27
CA ILE A 103 -15.54 1.12 -1.04
C ILE A 103 -15.83 1.70 0.35
N ARG A 104 -16.97 2.39 0.48
CA ARG A 104 -17.41 3.02 1.73
C ARG A 104 -18.75 2.44 2.17
N PRO A 105 -18.74 1.44 3.08
CA PRO A 105 -19.97 0.94 3.70
C PRO A 105 -20.77 2.07 4.37
N GLY A 106 -22.08 2.06 4.17
CA GLY A 106 -22.97 3.11 4.69
C GLY A 106 -23.26 4.26 3.71
N ILE A 107 -22.35 4.52 2.74
CA ILE A 107 -22.59 5.53 1.69
C ILE A 107 -23.20 4.84 0.45
N ALA A 108 -22.61 3.75 -0.03
CA ALA A 108 -23.19 2.95 -1.10
C ALA A 108 -23.98 1.75 -0.55
N SER A 109 -25.07 1.36 -1.21
CA SER A 109 -25.79 0.14 -0.81
C SER A 109 -24.97 -1.12 -1.16
N PRO A 110 -25.03 -2.19 -0.34
CA PRO A 110 -24.25 -3.39 -0.59
C PRO A 110 -24.61 -4.07 -1.92
N GLY A 111 -25.88 -4.08 -2.31
CA GLY A 111 -26.34 -4.67 -3.56
C GLY A 111 -25.85 -3.93 -4.81
N LEU A 112 -25.86 -2.59 -4.80
CA LEU A 112 -25.28 -1.80 -5.88
C LEU A 112 -23.76 -2.03 -5.95
N SER A 113 -23.08 -1.95 -4.83
CA SER A 113 -21.64 -2.15 -4.74
C SER A 113 -21.21 -3.56 -5.20
N ALA A 114 -21.98 -4.59 -4.87
CA ALA A 114 -21.73 -5.95 -5.38
C ALA A 114 -21.84 -6.04 -6.91
N ARG A 115 -22.86 -5.42 -7.51
CA ARG A 115 -23.00 -5.39 -8.99
C ARG A 115 -21.88 -4.59 -9.67
N MET A 116 -21.45 -3.46 -9.08
CA MET A 116 -20.30 -2.69 -9.57
C MET A 116 -19.04 -3.54 -9.53
N ALA A 117 -18.77 -4.21 -8.41
CA ALA A 117 -17.62 -5.08 -8.24
C ALA A 117 -17.61 -6.25 -9.24
N ALA A 118 -18.74 -6.95 -9.41
CA ALA A 118 -18.85 -8.03 -10.38
C ALA A 118 -18.62 -7.56 -11.82
N THR A 119 -19.14 -6.39 -12.16
CA THR A 119 -18.96 -5.81 -13.51
C THR A 119 -17.51 -5.42 -13.75
N PHE A 120 -16.91 -4.67 -12.82
CA PHE A 120 -15.50 -4.30 -12.91
C PHE A 120 -14.59 -5.52 -13.02
N ASP A 121 -14.85 -6.52 -12.19
CA ASP A 121 -14.03 -7.75 -12.16
C ASP A 121 -14.07 -8.49 -13.49
N ARG A 122 -15.25 -8.59 -14.14
CA ARG A 122 -15.38 -9.18 -15.48
C ARG A 122 -14.69 -8.34 -16.55
N LEU A 123 -14.91 -7.02 -16.56
CA LEU A 123 -14.32 -6.13 -17.56
C LEU A 123 -12.80 -6.08 -17.46
N SER A 124 -12.27 -6.21 -16.26
CA SER A 124 -10.83 -6.23 -16.02
C SER A 124 -10.19 -7.62 -16.13
N GLY A 125 -10.97 -8.70 -16.28
CA GLY A 125 -10.45 -10.07 -16.30
C GLY A 125 -9.90 -10.53 -14.95
N GLY A 126 -10.59 -10.20 -13.83
CA GLY A 126 -10.21 -10.63 -12.49
C GLY A 126 -9.13 -9.77 -11.82
N ARG A 127 -9.02 -8.49 -12.19
CA ARG A 127 -8.00 -7.58 -11.64
C ARG A 127 -8.52 -6.66 -10.51
N LEU A 128 -9.72 -6.87 -10.00
CA LEU A 128 -10.30 -6.09 -8.92
C LEU A 128 -9.85 -6.61 -7.55
N LEU A 129 -9.45 -5.69 -6.68
CA LEU A 129 -9.29 -5.87 -5.24
C LEU A 129 -10.10 -4.77 -4.54
N ILE A 130 -10.69 -5.08 -3.40
CA ILE A 130 -11.55 -4.14 -2.68
C ILE A 130 -10.83 -3.62 -1.43
N ASN A 131 -10.69 -2.31 -1.32
CA ASN A 131 -10.25 -1.64 -0.10
C ASN A 131 -11.45 -1.11 0.68
N VAL A 132 -11.82 -1.76 1.77
CA VAL A 132 -12.93 -1.33 2.63
C VAL A 132 -12.48 -0.14 3.46
N VAL A 133 -13.24 0.95 3.44
CA VAL A 133 -12.93 2.19 4.16
C VAL A 133 -14.16 2.64 4.96
N THR A 134 -14.11 2.53 6.27
CA THR A 134 -15.19 2.98 7.16
C THR A 134 -15.26 4.50 7.30
N GLY A 135 -14.15 5.19 7.00
CA GLY A 135 -14.02 6.63 7.19
C GLY A 135 -13.69 7.02 8.63
N GLY A 136 -13.12 8.20 8.82
CA GLY A 136 -12.75 8.73 10.14
C GLY A 136 -12.88 10.25 10.22
N ASP A 137 -13.29 10.93 9.15
CA ASP A 137 -13.58 12.37 9.12
C ASP A 137 -15.12 12.53 9.18
N ALA A 138 -15.64 12.96 10.33
CA ALA A 138 -17.08 13.11 10.55
C ALA A 138 -17.69 14.12 9.57
N ALA A 139 -17.03 15.25 9.31
CA ALA A 139 -17.54 16.29 8.42
C ALA A 139 -17.60 15.80 6.94
N GLU A 140 -16.68 14.91 6.54
CA GLU A 140 -16.75 14.27 5.23
C GLU A 140 -17.91 13.28 5.15
N LEU A 141 -18.07 12.43 6.17
CA LEU A 141 -19.12 11.42 6.22
C LEU A 141 -20.52 12.03 6.24
N GLU A 142 -20.71 13.08 7.05
CA GLU A 142 -21.96 13.84 7.12
C GLU A 142 -22.28 14.55 5.80
N GLY A 143 -21.25 15.09 5.13
CA GLY A 143 -21.35 15.67 3.80
C GLY A 143 -21.76 14.67 2.72
N ASP A 144 -21.37 13.39 2.89
CA ASP A 144 -21.77 12.27 2.04
C ASP A 144 -23.11 11.61 2.49
N GLY A 145 -23.77 12.15 3.52
CA GLY A 145 -25.07 11.69 4.03
C GLY A 145 -25.03 10.58 5.07
N LEU A 146 -23.87 10.27 5.63
CA LEU A 146 -23.69 9.25 6.68
C LEU A 146 -23.52 9.89 8.07
N PHE A 147 -24.60 9.87 8.86
CA PHE A 147 -24.68 10.41 10.23
C PHE A 147 -24.61 9.26 11.25
N ALA A 148 -23.44 8.61 11.35
CA ALA A 148 -23.24 7.49 12.25
C ALA A 148 -21.96 7.70 13.08
N ASP A 149 -22.04 7.38 14.38
CA ASP A 149 -20.87 7.36 15.26
C ASP A 149 -19.87 6.24 14.86
N HIS A 150 -18.72 6.25 15.52
CA HIS A 150 -17.65 5.29 15.25
C HIS A 150 -18.14 3.83 15.26
N ASP A 151 -18.79 3.42 16.34
CA ASP A 151 -19.16 2.01 16.54
C ASP A 151 -20.28 1.59 15.59
N THR A 152 -21.26 2.47 15.38
CA THR A 152 -22.33 2.26 14.40
C THR A 152 -21.78 2.10 12.98
N ARG A 153 -20.76 2.85 12.58
CA ARG A 153 -20.11 2.67 11.27
C ARG A 153 -19.49 1.27 11.09
N TYR A 154 -18.92 0.70 12.15
CA TYR A 154 -18.38 -0.66 12.10
C TYR A 154 -19.48 -1.73 12.07
N GLU A 155 -20.58 -1.51 12.78
CA GLU A 155 -21.76 -2.39 12.72
C GLU A 155 -22.39 -2.37 11.30
N ILE A 156 -22.52 -1.18 10.68
CA ILE A 156 -22.97 -1.03 9.30
C ILE A 156 -21.99 -1.75 8.34
N THR A 157 -20.69 -1.65 8.59
CA THR A 157 -19.66 -2.32 7.79
C THR A 157 -19.79 -3.84 7.88
N ASP A 158 -20.06 -4.39 9.04
CA ASP A 158 -20.30 -5.82 9.25
C ASP A 158 -21.50 -6.32 8.43
N ASP A 159 -22.65 -5.66 8.58
CA ASP A 159 -23.84 -5.98 7.79
C ASP A 159 -23.61 -5.85 6.28
N PHE A 160 -22.94 -4.77 5.87
CA PHE A 160 -22.59 -4.51 4.47
C PHE A 160 -21.76 -5.65 3.88
N LEU A 161 -20.71 -6.06 4.57
CA LEU A 161 -19.79 -7.10 4.07
C LEU A 161 -20.47 -8.47 4.03
N LYS A 162 -21.36 -8.79 4.96
CA LYS A 162 -22.16 -10.03 4.94
C LYS A 162 -23.07 -10.06 3.73
N ILE A 163 -23.79 -8.97 3.44
CA ILE A 163 -24.67 -8.88 2.25
C ILE A 163 -23.83 -8.92 0.97
N TRP A 164 -22.79 -8.12 0.86
CA TRP A 164 -21.93 -8.00 -0.32
C TRP A 164 -21.31 -9.35 -0.70
N ARG A 165 -20.70 -10.03 0.27
CA ARG A 165 -20.10 -11.36 0.07
C ARG A 165 -21.15 -12.41 -0.27
N GLY A 166 -22.27 -12.39 0.44
CA GLY A 166 -23.37 -13.33 0.22
C GLY A 166 -23.95 -13.23 -1.20
N LEU A 167 -24.20 -12.01 -1.67
CA LEU A 167 -24.72 -11.76 -3.03
C LEU A 167 -23.75 -12.24 -4.11
N LEU A 168 -22.44 -11.94 -3.97
CA LEU A 168 -21.43 -12.33 -4.96
C LEU A 168 -21.19 -13.85 -4.95
N SER A 169 -21.12 -14.46 -3.78
CA SER A 169 -20.97 -15.92 -3.67
C SER A 169 -22.18 -16.66 -4.28
N ALA A 170 -23.40 -16.25 -3.93
CA ALA A 170 -24.62 -16.87 -4.44
C ALA A 170 -24.79 -16.67 -5.96
N SER A 171 -24.25 -15.60 -6.53
CA SER A 171 -24.36 -15.31 -7.96
C SER A 171 -23.73 -16.36 -8.85
N HIS A 172 -22.72 -17.09 -8.38
CA HIS A 172 -22.07 -18.16 -9.14
C HIS A 172 -22.98 -19.35 -9.44
N ASP A 173 -24.02 -19.54 -8.62
CA ASP A 173 -25.00 -20.63 -8.73
C ASP A 173 -26.40 -20.11 -9.10
N ASN A 174 -26.51 -18.88 -9.64
CA ASN A 174 -27.79 -18.18 -9.88
C ASN A 174 -28.68 -18.06 -8.64
N GLY A 175 -28.10 -18.21 -7.45
CA GLY A 175 -28.79 -18.13 -6.18
C GLY A 175 -29.18 -16.70 -5.79
N GLY A 176 -30.11 -16.58 -4.84
CA GLY A 176 -30.43 -15.36 -4.13
C GLY A 176 -29.78 -15.35 -2.74
N PHE A 177 -29.77 -14.18 -2.13
CA PHE A 177 -29.23 -14.01 -0.79
C PHE A 177 -30.17 -13.14 0.06
N ASP A 178 -30.65 -13.73 1.15
CA ASP A 178 -31.45 -13.05 2.17
C ASP A 178 -30.59 -12.82 3.43
N TYR A 179 -30.70 -11.63 3.98
CA TYR A 179 -30.01 -11.25 5.20
C TYR A 179 -30.83 -10.21 5.98
N SER A 180 -30.87 -10.36 7.28
CA SER A 180 -31.46 -9.37 8.19
C SER A 180 -30.48 -9.06 9.29
N GLY A 181 -29.79 -7.92 9.15
CA GLY A 181 -28.84 -7.40 10.13
C GLY A 181 -29.46 -6.33 11.02
N LYS A 182 -28.60 -5.72 11.83
CA LYS A 182 -28.99 -4.63 12.73
C LYS A 182 -29.30 -3.33 11.97
N HIS A 183 -28.54 -3.03 10.94
CA HIS A 183 -28.62 -1.77 10.20
C HIS A 183 -29.03 -1.98 8.74
N LEU A 184 -28.64 -3.11 8.14
CA LEU A 184 -28.89 -3.39 6.73
C LEU A 184 -29.60 -4.75 6.55
N GLN A 185 -30.40 -4.85 5.48
CA GLN A 185 -31.09 -6.07 5.11
C GLN A 185 -31.07 -6.27 3.60
N SER A 186 -31.14 -7.52 3.20
CA SER A 186 -31.31 -7.95 1.79
C SER A 186 -32.42 -8.98 1.74
N LYS A 187 -33.41 -8.80 0.83
CA LYS A 187 -34.47 -9.77 0.59
C LYS A 187 -34.55 -10.07 -0.90
N GLY A 188 -34.39 -11.35 -1.25
CA GLY A 188 -34.36 -11.80 -2.64
C GLY A 188 -33.23 -11.17 -3.46
N GLY A 189 -32.15 -10.74 -2.80
CA GLY A 189 -31.02 -10.08 -3.46
C GLY A 189 -30.35 -10.99 -4.47
N LYS A 190 -30.07 -10.50 -5.69
CA LYS A 190 -29.38 -11.25 -6.75
C LYS A 190 -28.39 -10.40 -7.49
N ALA A 191 -27.27 -11.00 -7.86
CA ALA A 191 -26.34 -10.50 -8.84
C ALA A 191 -26.29 -11.51 -10.00
N LEU A 192 -26.97 -11.18 -11.12
CA LEU A 192 -27.15 -12.11 -12.24
C LEU A 192 -25.87 -12.38 -13.03
N TYR A 193 -24.89 -11.51 -12.89
CA TYR A 193 -23.61 -11.61 -13.57
C TYR A 193 -22.50 -11.77 -12.52
N PRO A 194 -22.02 -13.00 -12.24
CA PRO A 194 -21.01 -13.24 -11.22
C PRO A 194 -19.66 -12.62 -11.59
N PRO A 195 -18.81 -12.29 -10.61
CA PRO A 195 -17.44 -11.91 -10.88
C PRO A 195 -16.62 -13.08 -11.46
N VAL A 196 -15.46 -12.79 -12.03
CA VAL A 196 -14.49 -13.81 -12.46
C VAL A 196 -13.86 -14.49 -11.24
N GLN A 197 -13.51 -13.70 -10.26
CA GLN A 197 -12.89 -14.18 -9.01
C GLN A 197 -13.92 -14.89 -8.11
N ARG A 198 -13.50 -16.01 -7.51
CA ARG A 198 -14.37 -16.82 -6.64
C ARG A 198 -13.83 -16.85 -5.22
N PRO A 199 -14.70 -16.79 -4.21
CA PRO A 199 -16.15 -16.56 -4.26
C PRO A 199 -16.53 -15.12 -4.60
N HIS A 200 -15.60 -14.18 -4.46
CA HIS A 200 -15.72 -12.74 -4.74
C HIS A 200 -14.31 -12.13 -4.85
N PRO A 201 -14.16 -10.91 -5.36
CA PRO A 201 -12.89 -10.17 -5.31
C PRO A 201 -12.36 -10.06 -3.88
N PRO A 202 -11.04 -10.20 -3.65
CA PRO A 202 -10.45 -10.15 -2.32
C PRO A 202 -10.71 -8.84 -1.58
N LEU A 203 -11.01 -8.93 -0.28
CA LEU A 203 -11.29 -7.81 0.61
C LEU A 203 -10.03 -7.40 1.38
N TRP A 204 -9.66 -6.14 1.26
CA TRP A 204 -8.55 -5.52 1.98
C TRP A 204 -9.10 -4.43 2.90
N PHE A 205 -8.46 -4.25 4.04
CA PHE A 205 -8.91 -3.29 5.03
C PHE A 205 -7.79 -2.88 5.98
N GLY A 206 -7.76 -1.62 6.38
CA GLY A 206 -6.85 -1.10 7.40
C GLY A 206 -7.62 -0.34 8.48
N GLY A 207 -7.21 -0.53 9.72
CA GLY A 207 -7.77 0.19 10.86
C GLY A 207 -7.10 -0.28 12.15
N SER A 208 -6.97 0.60 13.14
CA SER A 208 -6.21 0.33 14.35
C SER A 208 -7.07 0.32 15.63
N SER A 209 -8.38 0.53 15.51
CA SER A 209 -9.30 0.43 16.66
C SER A 209 -9.68 -1.02 16.95
N PRO A 210 -10.15 -1.35 18.17
CA PRO A 210 -10.65 -2.69 18.49
C PRO A 210 -11.78 -3.18 17.56
N ALA A 211 -12.70 -2.27 17.17
CA ALA A 211 -13.77 -2.55 16.22
C ALA A 211 -13.21 -2.87 14.82
N ALA A 212 -12.18 -2.12 14.36
CA ALA A 212 -11.50 -2.40 13.11
C ALA A 212 -10.84 -3.78 13.12
N HIS A 213 -10.20 -4.16 14.21
CA HIS A 213 -9.57 -5.48 14.35
C HIS A 213 -10.60 -6.61 14.33
N ALA A 214 -11.81 -6.41 14.86
CA ALA A 214 -12.90 -7.38 14.78
C ALA A 214 -13.34 -7.58 13.31
N ILE A 215 -13.64 -6.50 12.58
CA ILE A 215 -13.98 -6.55 11.15
C ILE A 215 -12.88 -7.24 10.32
N ALA A 216 -11.62 -6.92 10.59
CA ALA A 216 -10.50 -7.56 9.90
C ALA A 216 -10.50 -9.08 10.11
N ALA A 217 -10.66 -9.53 11.35
CA ALA A 217 -10.67 -10.94 11.69
C ALA A 217 -11.88 -11.70 11.10
N ASP A 218 -13.05 -11.05 10.98
CA ASP A 218 -14.28 -11.68 10.50
C ASP A 218 -14.39 -11.72 8.97
N HIS A 219 -13.90 -10.72 8.27
CA HIS A 219 -14.22 -10.54 6.85
C HIS A 219 -13.04 -10.45 5.89
N ILE A 220 -11.86 -10.01 6.34
CA ILE A 220 -10.80 -9.48 5.48
C ILE A 220 -9.82 -10.56 5.06
N ASP A 221 -9.36 -10.50 3.80
CA ASP A 221 -8.36 -11.40 3.24
C ASP A 221 -6.95 -10.83 3.42
N THR A 222 -6.80 -9.49 3.35
CA THR A 222 -5.52 -8.81 3.59
C THR A 222 -5.72 -7.60 4.50
N TYR A 223 -5.08 -7.65 5.67
CA TYR A 223 -5.06 -6.49 6.59
C TYR A 223 -3.94 -5.54 6.23
N LEU A 224 -4.26 -4.26 6.13
CA LEU A 224 -3.31 -3.18 5.83
C LEU A 224 -2.95 -2.40 7.09
N THR A 225 -1.66 -2.25 7.37
CA THR A 225 -1.17 -1.30 8.36
C THR A 225 -0.49 -0.11 7.70
N TRP A 226 -0.36 0.99 8.41
CA TRP A 226 0.50 2.08 7.99
C TRP A 226 1.93 1.86 8.49
N GLY A 227 2.89 2.56 7.87
CA GLY A 227 4.33 2.42 8.15
C GLY A 227 4.73 3.00 9.51
N GLU A 228 4.40 2.30 10.57
CA GLU A 228 4.97 2.52 11.90
C GLU A 228 6.31 1.80 12.04
N PRO A 229 7.14 2.12 13.05
CA PRO A 229 8.34 1.34 13.34
C PRO A 229 8.05 -0.16 13.47
N PRO A 230 8.97 -1.05 13.05
CA PRO A 230 8.74 -2.51 12.96
C PRO A 230 8.15 -3.14 14.21
N ALA A 231 8.58 -2.73 15.40
CA ALA A 231 8.05 -3.24 16.66
C ALA A 231 6.56 -2.95 16.89
N ALA A 232 6.06 -1.80 16.41
CA ALA A 232 4.64 -1.44 16.48
C ALA A 232 3.82 -2.23 15.45
N VAL A 233 4.35 -2.42 14.24
CA VAL A 233 3.76 -3.27 13.20
C VAL A 233 3.65 -4.71 13.66
N ALA A 234 4.70 -5.27 14.27
CA ALA A 234 4.71 -6.63 14.79
C ALA A 234 3.58 -6.89 15.80
N LYS A 235 3.34 -5.95 16.71
CA LYS A 235 2.23 -6.03 17.69
C LYS A 235 0.86 -6.11 17.02
N LYS A 236 0.62 -5.28 16.01
CA LYS A 236 -0.64 -5.30 15.25
C LYS A 236 -0.83 -6.61 14.50
N ILE A 237 0.21 -7.08 13.81
CA ILE A 237 0.17 -8.35 13.09
C ILE A 237 -0.16 -9.50 14.03
N ALA A 238 0.48 -9.55 15.21
CA ALA A 238 0.24 -10.60 16.19
C ALA A 238 -1.22 -10.59 16.70
N ASP A 239 -1.77 -9.42 17.04
CA ASP A 239 -3.17 -9.30 17.50
C ASP A 239 -4.17 -9.73 16.41
N ILE A 240 -4.02 -9.22 15.19
CA ILE A 240 -4.93 -9.55 14.08
C ILE A 240 -4.83 -11.04 13.72
N ARG A 241 -3.62 -11.59 13.68
CA ARG A 241 -3.41 -13.01 13.40
C ARG A 241 -4.10 -13.89 14.44
N ALA A 242 -3.90 -13.62 15.72
CA ALA A 242 -4.54 -14.37 16.80
C ALA A 242 -6.08 -14.33 16.73
N ARG A 243 -6.65 -13.15 16.43
CA ARG A 243 -8.10 -12.99 16.26
C ARG A 243 -8.64 -13.75 15.06
N ALA A 244 -7.93 -13.75 13.93
CA ALA A 244 -8.31 -14.47 12.72
C ALA A 244 -8.22 -15.99 12.94
N GLU A 245 -7.14 -16.48 13.56
CA GLU A 245 -6.94 -17.88 13.90
C GLU A 245 -8.03 -18.42 14.85
N ALA A 246 -8.45 -17.63 15.84
CA ALA A 246 -9.57 -17.95 16.72
C ALA A 246 -10.92 -18.14 15.97
N ARG A 247 -11.00 -17.63 14.73
CA ARG A 247 -12.15 -17.77 13.81
C ARG A 247 -11.91 -18.82 12.71
N GLY A 248 -10.83 -19.59 12.82
CA GLY A 248 -10.43 -20.57 11.80
C GLY A 248 -9.99 -19.96 10.47
N ARG A 249 -9.61 -18.67 10.46
CA ARG A 249 -9.22 -17.95 9.25
C ARG A 249 -7.73 -17.67 9.21
N LYS A 250 -7.18 -17.63 7.99
CA LYS A 250 -5.85 -17.10 7.69
C LYS A 250 -6.00 -15.75 7.02
N ILE A 251 -5.18 -14.78 7.43
CA ILE A 251 -5.18 -13.44 6.90
C ILE A 251 -3.77 -13.06 6.43
N LYS A 252 -3.68 -12.34 5.31
CA LYS A 252 -2.45 -11.76 4.79
C LYS A 252 -2.24 -10.37 5.35
N PHE A 253 -1.00 -9.88 5.24
CA PHE A 253 -0.65 -8.56 5.76
C PHE A 253 0.01 -7.71 4.69
N GLY A 254 -0.37 -6.43 4.65
CA GLY A 254 0.24 -5.42 3.82
C GLY A 254 0.55 -4.15 4.61
N ILE A 255 1.44 -3.34 4.07
CA ILE A 255 1.86 -2.08 4.67
C ILE A 255 1.79 -0.94 3.65
N ARG A 256 1.33 0.23 4.09
CA ARG A 256 1.28 1.45 3.28
C ARG A 256 2.37 2.41 3.72
N LEU A 257 3.26 2.78 2.81
CA LEU A 257 4.41 3.66 2.99
C LEU A 257 4.58 4.60 1.80
N HIS A 258 5.27 5.70 1.99
CA HIS A 258 5.91 6.43 0.91
C HIS A 258 7.35 5.93 0.72
N VAL A 259 8.00 6.34 -0.37
CA VAL A 259 9.39 5.99 -0.64
C VAL A 259 10.10 7.16 -1.32
N ILE A 260 11.35 7.38 -0.93
CA ILE A 260 12.29 8.30 -1.57
C ILE A 260 13.60 7.53 -1.71
N VAL A 261 13.86 6.99 -2.90
CA VAL A 261 15.08 6.22 -3.18
C VAL A 261 15.95 6.94 -4.20
N ARG A 262 17.26 7.05 -3.90
CA ARG A 262 18.26 7.63 -4.79
C ARG A 262 19.48 6.72 -4.79
N GLU A 263 20.38 6.92 -5.73
CA GLU A 263 21.59 6.09 -5.81
C GLU A 263 22.46 6.19 -4.54
N THR A 264 22.43 7.33 -3.87
CA THR A 264 23.15 7.54 -2.60
C THR A 264 22.19 7.94 -1.47
N GLU A 265 22.57 7.60 -0.23
CA GLU A 265 21.82 8.00 0.95
C GLU A 265 21.67 9.51 1.06
N ASP A 266 22.76 10.25 0.81
CA ASP A 266 22.78 11.72 0.90
C ASP A 266 21.81 12.38 -0.09
N GLU A 267 21.69 11.84 -1.30
CA GLU A 267 20.71 12.32 -2.28
C GLU A 267 19.29 12.06 -1.84
N ALA A 268 19.01 10.88 -1.31
CA ALA A 268 17.69 10.55 -0.81
C ALA A 268 17.25 11.48 0.32
N TRP A 269 18.11 11.75 1.27
CA TRP A 269 17.80 12.63 2.39
C TRP A 269 17.69 14.11 1.98
N ARG A 270 18.51 14.60 1.04
CA ARG A 270 18.33 15.94 0.45
C ARG A 270 16.98 16.08 -0.25
N ASP A 271 16.52 15.04 -0.91
CA ASP A 271 15.20 15.04 -1.56
C ASP A 271 14.04 14.98 -0.54
N ALA A 272 14.20 14.25 0.56
CA ALA A 272 13.25 14.28 1.66
C ALA A 272 13.13 15.67 2.29
N GLU A 273 14.24 16.33 2.56
CA GLU A 273 14.28 17.70 3.07
C GLU A 273 13.69 18.69 2.06
N ARG A 274 14.02 18.55 0.77
CA ARG A 274 13.46 19.38 -0.29
C ARG A 274 11.93 19.24 -0.37
N LEU A 275 11.40 18.05 -0.18
CA LEU A 275 9.96 17.77 -0.26
C LEU A 275 9.14 18.61 0.73
N ILE A 276 9.69 18.88 1.92
CA ILE A 276 9.04 19.68 2.98
C ILE A 276 9.62 21.10 3.11
N SER A 277 10.55 21.50 2.24
CA SER A 277 11.28 22.78 2.37
C SER A 277 10.40 24.03 2.24
N ARG A 278 9.22 23.90 1.61
CA ARG A 278 8.24 24.99 1.42
C ARG A 278 7.13 25.01 2.47
N LEU A 279 7.15 24.08 3.43
CA LEU A 279 6.18 24.08 4.53
C LEU A 279 6.48 25.22 5.49
N ASP A 280 5.43 25.95 5.86
CA ASP A 280 5.44 26.88 6.99
C ASP A 280 4.73 26.25 8.21
N ASP A 281 4.99 26.82 9.38
CA ASP A 281 4.44 26.32 10.63
C ASP A 281 2.92 26.45 10.70
N ASP A 282 2.33 27.47 10.08
CA ASP A 282 0.88 27.68 10.03
C ASP A 282 0.20 26.59 9.19
N THR A 283 0.79 26.19 8.07
CA THR A 283 0.28 25.11 7.23
C THR A 283 0.34 23.77 7.98
N ILE A 284 1.43 23.51 8.70
CA ILE A 284 1.55 22.31 9.55
C ILE A 284 0.50 22.35 10.66
N ALA A 285 0.36 23.47 11.36
CA ALA A 285 -0.59 23.59 12.47
C ALA A 285 -2.04 23.34 12.01
N ARG A 286 -2.45 23.93 10.87
CA ARG A 286 -3.79 23.71 10.29
C ARG A 286 -4.01 22.24 9.92
N ALA A 287 -3.03 21.60 9.30
CA ALA A 287 -3.12 20.19 8.96
C ALA A 287 -3.23 19.30 10.21
N GLN A 288 -2.39 19.54 11.21
CA GLN A 288 -2.40 18.76 12.46
C GLN A 288 -3.72 18.96 13.23
N GLN A 289 -4.30 20.16 13.24
CA GLN A 289 -5.60 20.39 13.83
C GLN A 289 -6.71 19.64 13.10
N ALA A 290 -6.70 19.62 11.76
CA ALA A 290 -7.63 18.82 10.98
C ALA A 290 -7.51 17.32 11.30
N PHE A 291 -6.28 16.81 11.43
CA PHE A 291 -6.04 15.41 11.79
C PHE A 291 -6.46 15.07 13.21
N ALA A 292 -6.31 15.98 14.16
CA ALA A 292 -6.75 15.80 15.55
C ALA A 292 -8.29 15.67 15.67
N ASN A 293 -9.03 16.27 14.74
CA ASN A 293 -10.50 16.17 14.68
C ASN A 293 -10.98 14.85 14.06
N MET A 294 -10.09 14.05 13.45
CA MET A 294 -10.45 12.77 12.87
C MET A 294 -10.68 11.72 13.97
N ASP A 295 -11.75 10.96 13.84
CA ASP A 295 -12.00 9.77 14.64
C ASP A 295 -11.23 8.57 14.09
N SER A 296 -9.90 8.64 14.21
CA SER A 296 -8.98 7.66 13.65
C SER A 296 -7.80 7.38 14.57
N GLU A 297 -7.77 6.18 15.15
CA GLU A 297 -6.61 5.72 15.94
C GLU A 297 -5.34 5.67 15.10
N GLY A 298 -5.44 5.25 13.84
CA GLY A 298 -4.30 5.24 12.92
C GLY A 298 -3.71 6.63 12.72
N GLN A 299 -4.56 7.66 12.57
CA GLN A 299 -4.11 9.05 12.40
C GLN A 299 -3.43 9.58 13.66
N ARG A 300 -4.00 9.30 14.85
CA ARG A 300 -3.36 9.67 16.13
C ARG A 300 -1.96 9.05 16.28
N ARG A 301 -1.81 7.78 15.89
CA ARG A 301 -0.53 7.07 15.94
C ARG A 301 0.49 7.65 14.96
N MET A 302 0.07 8.02 13.75
CA MET A 302 0.96 8.69 12.79
C MET A 302 1.40 10.06 13.29
N ALA A 303 0.48 10.89 13.81
CA ALA A 303 0.79 12.20 14.37
C ALA A 303 1.78 12.12 15.54
N ALA A 304 1.68 11.08 16.37
CA ALA A 304 2.59 10.85 17.50
C ALA A 304 4.05 10.62 17.06
N LEU A 305 4.29 10.14 15.83
CA LEU A 305 5.65 9.88 15.32
C LEU A 305 6.48 11.16 15.12
N HIS A 306 5.86 12.26 14.73
CA HIS A 306 6.54 13.53 14.43
C HIS A 306 6.15 14.67 15.39
N GLY A 307 5.13 14.45 16.24
CA GLY A 307 4.68 15.45 17.23
C GLY A 307 4.18 16.77 16.62
N GLY A 308 3.85 16.80 15.33
CA GLY A 308 3.38 18.00 14.62
C GLY A 308 4.43 19.10 14.46
N LYS A 309 5.71 18.78 14.63
CA LYS A 309 6.79 19.77 14.60
C LYS A 309 7.64 19.58 13.35
N ARG A 310 7.93 20.71 12.69
CA ARG A 310 8.94 20.77 11.63
C ARG A 310 10.31 20.41 12.20
N GLY A 311 11.10 19.63 11.46
CA GLY A 311 12.45 19.25 11.87
C GLY A 311 13.28 18.75 10.70
N GLY A 312 14.56 18.52 10.96
CA GLY A 312 15.47 17.87 10.04
C GLY A 312 15.40 16.33 10.15
N ARG A 313 16.36 15.67 9.51
CA ARG A 313 16.51 14.21 9.56
C ARG A 313 16.54 13.69 11.00
N ASP A 314 17.33 14.31 11.86
CA ASP A 314 17.53 13.96 13.27
C ASP A 314 16.23 13.87 14.10
N THR A 315 15.22 14.63 13.71
CA THR A 315 13.92 14.70 14.40
C THR A 315 12.85 13.85 13.74
N LEU A 316 12.88 13.73 12.42
CA LEU A 316 11.83 13.10 11.61
C LEU A 316 12.17 11.67 11.15
N GLU A 317 13.43 11.23 11.28
CA GLU A 317 13.79 9.82 11.12
C GLU A 317 13.44 9.06 12.40
N VAL A 318 12.25 8.48 12.44
CA VAL A 318 11.65 7.83 13.63
C VAL A 318 12.13 6.39 13.84
N TYR A 319 12.76 5.83 12.84
CA TYR A 319 13.46 4.55 12.83
C TYR A 319 14.46 4.57 11.66
N PRO A 320 15.56 3.80 11.66
CA PRO A 320 16.51 3.83 10.55
C PRO A 320 15.85 3.75 9.18
N ASN A 321 16.05 4.77 8.35
CA ASN A 321 15.47 4.95 7.02
C ASN A 321 13.93 5.09 6.99
N LEU A 322 13.26 5.27 8.13
CA LEU A 322 11.82 5.53 8.23
C LEU A 322 11.59 6.98 8.66
N TRP A 323 11.17 7.81 7.73
CA TRP A 323 10.97 9.24 7.89
C TRP A 323 9.49 9.62 8.01
N ALA A 324 9.14 10.43 8.99
CA ALA A 324 7.77 10.83 9.28
C ALA A 324 7.35 12.20 8.70
N GLY A 325 8.19 12.83 7.87
CA GLY A 325 7.96 14.18 7.37
C GLY A 325 6.73 14.34 6.46
N VAL A 326 6.31 13.29 5.77
CA VAL A 326 5.09 13.32 4.96
C VAL A 326 3.85 13.56 5.83
N GLY A 327 3.81 12.99 7.03
CA GLY A 327 2.72 13.10 7.99
C GLY A 327 2.51 14.51 8.56
N LEU A 328 3.44 15.43 8.37
CA LEU A 328 3.30 16.83 8.83
C LEU A 328 2.06 17.50 8.21
N VAL A 329 1.74 17.20 6.94
CA VAL A 329 0.63 17.85 6.22
C VAL A 329 -0.27 16.88 5.45
N ARG A 330 0.08 15.59 5.40
CA ARG A 330 -0.71 14.58 4.72
C ARG A 330 -1.34 13.59 5.69
N GLY A 331 -2.67 13.49 5.67
CA GLY A 331 -3.41 12.49 6.45
C GLY A 331 -3.21 11.07 5.89
N GLY A 332 -3.45 10.07 6.72
CA GLY A 332 -3.25 8.67 6.39
C GLY A 332 -1.82 8.21 6.66
N ALA A 333 -1.27 7.33 5.81
CA ALA A 333 0.11 6.89 5.94
C ALA A 333 1.07 8.07 5.73
N GLY A 334 1.75 8.48 6.79
CA GLY A 334 2.59 9.67 6.85
C GLY A 334 4.09 9.42 6.88
N THR A 335 4.52 8.17 6.68
CA THR A 335 5.94 7.78 6.73
C THR A 335 6.47 7.36 5.37
N ALA A 336 7.76 7.61 5.14
CA ALA A 336 8.48 7.21 3.93
C ALA A 336 9.71 6.37 4.28
N LEU A 337 10.02 5.39 3.45
CA LEU A 337 11.36 4.78 3.41
C LEU A 337 12.29 5.70 2.63
N VAL A 338 13.37 6.15 3.25
CA VAL A 338 14.33 7.09 2.65
C VAL A 338 15.72 6.49 2.72
N GLY A 339 16.41 6.42 1.58
CA GLY A 339 17.77 5.90 1.53
C GLY A 339 18.22 5.49 0.15
N ASN A 340 19.40 4.86 0.10
CA ASN A 340 19.88 4.20 -1.10
C ASN A 340 19.10 2.88 -1.34
N PRO A 341 19.27 2.22 -2.50
CA PRO A 341 18.49 1.02 -2.85
C PRO A 341 18.62 -0.12 -1.83
N GLU A 342 19.82 -0.35 -1.31
CA GLU A 342 20.11 -1.41 -0.35
C GLU A 342 19.42 -1.15 0.98
N GLN A 343 19.44 0.09 1.48
CA GLN A 343 18.80 0.50 2.72
C GLN A 343 17.28 0.36 2.63
N VAL A 344 16.69 0.81 1.52
CA VAL A 344 15.24 0.66 1.28
C VAL A 344 14.85 -0.81 1.21
N ALA A 345 15.61 -1.62 0.45
CA ALA A 345 15.36 -3.05 0.35
C ALA A 345 15.53 -3.77 1.69
N GLU A 346 16.50 -3.38 2.52
CA GLU A 346 16.70 -3.93 3.87
C GLU A 346 15.49 -3.64 4.78
N ARG A 347 14.99 -2.42 4.80
CA ARG A 347 13.79 -2.07 5.58
C ARG A 347 12.56 -2.84 5.10
N MET A 348 12.41 -3.01 3.80
CA MET A 348 11.33 -3.84 3.26
C MET A 348 11.44 -5.30 3.70
N ARG A 349 12.65 -5.89 3.68
CA ARG A 349 12.87 -7.26 4.18
C ARG A 349 12.55 -7.39 5.67
N GLU A 350 12.93 -6.41 6.49
CA GLU A 350 12.61 -6.40 7.91
C GLU A 350 11.09 -6.44 8.15
N TYR A 351 10.30 -5.66 7.42
CA TYR A 351 8.85 -5.76 7.49
C TYR A 351 8.33 -7.10 6.94
N ALA A 352 8.93 -7.64 5.90
CA ALA A 352 8.56 -8.94 5.35
C ALA A 352 8.80 -10.07 6.36
N GLU A 353 9.88 -10.03 7.15
CA GLU A 353 10.15 -11.00 8.22
C GLU A 353 9.08 -11.00 9.31
N LEU A 354 8.37 -9.87 9.52
CA LEU A 354 7.22 -9.80 10.42
C LEU A 354 5.96 -10.46 9.83
N GLY A 355 5.97 -10.76 8.53
CA GLY A 355 4.86 -11.36 7.81
C GLY A 355 4.13 -10.40 6.85
N ILE A 356 4.71 -9.23 6.56
CA ILE A 356 4.19 -8.35 5.51
C ILE A 356 4.50 -8.98 4.14
N GLU A 357 3.45 -9.28 3.36
CA GLU A 357 3.56 -9.85 2.02
C GLU A 357 3.40 -8.78 0.92
N THR A 358 2.79 -7.63 1.26
CA THR A 358 2.45 -6.60 0.28
C THR A 358 2.84 -5.21 0.76
N PHE A 359 3.51 -4.47 -0.11
CA PHE A 359 3.92 -3.08 0.10
C PHE A 359 3.15 -2.18 -0.86
N ILE A 360 2.30 -1.30 -0.33
CA ILE A 360 1.64 -0.27 -1.13
C ILE A 360 2.47 1.00 -0.99
N LEU A 361 3.15 1.37 -2.05
CA LEU A 361 4.10 2.47 -2.06
C LEU A 361 3.58 3.66 -2.87
N SER A 362 4.12 4.82 -2.58
CA SER A 362 3.98 6.03 -3.38
C SER A 362 5.16 6.97 -3.12
N GLY A 363 5.36 7.93 -3.99
CA GLY A 363 6.41 8.96 -3.85
C GLY A 363 5.99 10.26 -4.49
N TYR A 364 6.78 11.29 -4.35
CA TYR A 364 6.50 12.62 -4.86
C TYR A 364 7.64 13.11 -5.77
N PRO A 365 7.40 13.38 -7.08
CA PRO A 365 6.14 13.13 -7.82
C PRO A 365 5.92 11.62 -8.10
N HIS A 366 4.65 11.20 -8.13
CA HIS A 366 4.30 9.78 -8.19
C HIS A 366 4.80 9.06 -9.44
N LEU A 367 4.80 9.69 -10.59
CA LEU A 367 5.24 9.08 -11.83
C LEU A 367 6.75 8.81 -11.81
N GLU A 368 7.56 9.81 -11.52
CA GLU A 368 9.01 9.70 -11.52
C GLU A 368 9.51 8.76 -10.42
N GLU A 369 8.90 8.81 -9.24
CA GLU A 369 9.28 7.91 -8.15
C GLU A 369 8.93 6.45 -8.46
N SER A 370 7.89 6.18 -9.27
CA SER A 370 7.58 4.82 -9.71
C SER A 370 8.70 4.21 -10.56
N TYR A 371 9.29 4.99 -11.44
CA TYR A 371 10.45 4.56 -12.24
C TYR A 371 11.68 4.34 -11.36
N ARG A 372 12.03 5.31 -10.53
CA ARG A 372 13.21 5.23 -9.65
C ARG A 372 13.16 4.02 -8.73
N PHE A 373 12.01 3.80 -8.10
CA PHE A 373 11.84 2.63 -7.22
C PHE A 373 11.98 1.32 -8.02
N ALA A 374 11.34 1.22 -9.18
CA ALA A 374 11.38 0.00 -9.98
C ALA A 374 12.79 -0.30 -10.50
N GLU A 375 13.51 0.71 -10.97
CA GLU A 375 14.87 0.56 -11.49
C GLU A 375 15.88 0.23 -10.40
N LEU A 376 15.78 0.89 -9.24
CA LEU A 376 16.77 0.78 -8.19
C LEU A 376 16.48 -0.35 -7.18
N VAL A 377 15.20 -0.62 -6.87
CA VAL A 377 14.86 -1.53 -5.76
C VAL A 377 14.32 -2.89 -6.23
N PHE A 378 13.56 -2.98 -7.33
CA PHE A 378 13.06 -4.27 -7.80
C PHE A 378 14.14 -5.33 -8.04
N PRO A 379 15.31 -5.00 -8.58
CA PRO A 379 16.39 -5.98 -8.74
C PRO A 379 16.85 -6.61 -7.41
N LEU A 380 16.70 -5.88 -6.30
CA LEU A 380 17.13 -6.31 -4.98
C LEU A 380 16.08 -7.14 -4.21
N ILE A 381 14.78 -6.98 -4.54
CA ILE A 381 13.69 -7.62 -3.79
C ILE A 381 12.92 -8.68 -4.57
N LYS A 382 12.96 -8.65 -5.89
CA LYS A 382 12.26 -9.60 -6.76
C LYS A 382 13.17 -10.71 -7.32
N GLY A 383 14.46 -10.70 -6.98
CA GLY A 383 15.45 -11.62 -7.51
C GLY A 383 15.78 -11.37 -8.99
N LYS A 384 16.78 -12.06 -9.51
CA LYS A 384 17.31 -11.90 -10.89
C LYS A 384 16.31 -12.23 -12.03
N GLY A 385 15.04 -12.46 -11.75
CA GLY A 385 14.02 -12.82 -12.75
C GLY A 385 12.87 -11.84 -12.89
N ALA A 386 12.85 -10.76 -12.11
CA ALA A 386 11.69 -9.86 -12.05
C ALA A 386 11.72 -8.72 -13.07
N ALA A 387 12.87 -8.25 -13.50
CA ALA A 387 12.94 -7.59 -14.81
C ALA A 387 12.57 -8.67 -15.84
N LYS A 388 11.61 -8.40 -16.75
CA LYS A 388 11.57 -9.19 -17.98
C LYS A 388 12.99 -9.17 -18.53
N THR A 389 13.77 -10.21 -18.30
CA THR A 389 14.85 -10.51 -19.20
C THR A 389 14.13 -10.71 -20.52
N ALA A 390 14.12 -9.67 -21.33
CA ALA A 390 13.84 -9.86 -22.72
C ALA A 390 14.64 -11.10 -23.07
N GLY A 391 13.99 -12.10 -23.69
CA GLY A 391 14.69 -13.31 -24.13
C GLY A 391 15.93 -12.92 -24.91
N PRO A 392 16.79 -13.82 -25.36
CA PRO A 392 18.06 -13.48 -25.97
C PRO A 392 17.83 -12.37 -26.99
N LEU A 393 18.10 -11.13 -26.58
CA LEU A 393 17.96 -9.99 -27.45
C LEU A 393 19.06 -10.12 -28.50
N SER A 394 18.66 -10.29 -29.74
CA SER A 394 19.54 -10.19 -30.92
C SER A 394 19.84 -8.72 -31.21
N GLY A 395 20.26 -7.94 -30.23
CA GLY A 395 20.50 -6.51 -30.41
C GLY A 395 21.37 -5.91 -29.31
N PRO A 396 21.83 -4.68 -29.50
CA PRO A 396 22.72 -4.00 -28.56
C PRO A 396 22.00 -3.60 -27.28
N PHE A 397 22.64 -3.84 -26.13
CA PHE A 397 22.26 -3.30 -24.85
C PHE A 397 23.06 -2.03 -24.56
N GLY A 398 22.37 -0.94 -24.25
CA GLY A 398 22.98 0.32 -23.90
C GLY A 398 23.30 1.24 -25.10
N GLU A 399 24.02 2.30 -24.84
CA GLU A 399 24.40 3.31 -25.82
C GLU A 399 25.43 2.75 -26.81
N ILE A 400 25.24 3.02 -28.10
CA ILE A 400 26.24 2.66 -29.14
C ILE A 400 27.30 3.76 -29.19
N VAL A 401 28.48 3.47 -28.74
CA VAL A 401 29.61 4.40 -28.79
C VAL A 401 30.20 4.43 -30.20
N GLY A 402 30.11 5.58 -30.88
CA GLY A 402 30.65 5.79 -32.21
C GLY A 402 30.01 4.90 -33.29
N ASN A 403 28.77 4.44 -33.11
CA ASN A 403 28.01 3.56 -34.02
C ASN A 403 28.68 2.17 -34.32
N SER A 404 29.72 1.82 -33.59
CA SER A 404 30.49 0.62 -33.91
C SER A 404 30.89 -0.26 -32.73
N TYR A 405 30.63 0.20 -31.48
CA TYR A 405 31.05 -0.52 -30.29
C TYR A 405 29.93 -0.62 -29.27
N LEU A 406 29.72 -1.82 -28.74
CA LEU A 406 28.80 -2.09 -27.64
C LEU A 406 29.60 -2.39 -26.38
N PRO A 407 29.26 -1.74 -25.24
CA PRO A 407 29.85 -2.14 -23.99
C PRO A 407 29.54 -3.61 -23.71
N LYS A 408 30.55 -4.38 -23.33
CA LYS A 408 30.32 -5.76 -22.85
C LYS A 408 29.52 -5.65 -21.54
N ALA A 409 28.47 -6.44 -21.43
CA ALA A 409 27.79 -6.59 -20.14
C ALA A 409 28.84 -7.02 -19.10
N SER A 410 28.92 -6.27 -17.99
CA SER A 410 29.74 -6.68 -16.86
C SER A 410 29.25 -8.04 -16.38
N GLN A 411 30.09 -9.05 -16.44
CA GLN A 411 29.83 -10.32 -15.78
C GLN A 411 29.87 -10.03 -14.27
N SER A 412 28.71 -9.92 -13.64
CA SER A 412 28.56 -9.87 -12.19
C SER A 412 28.28 -11.25 -11.65
#